data_2a69c65a16ba30a9602460b7c0f38eb6
#
_entry.id   2a69c65a16ba30a9602460b7c0f38eb6
#
_cell.length_a   1.000
_cell.length_b   1.000
_cell.length_c   1.000
_cell.angle_alpha   90.00
_cell.angle_beta   90.00
_cell.angle_gamma   90.00
#
_symmetry.space_group_name_H-M   'P 1'
#
loop_
_entity.id
_entity.type
_entity.pdbx_description
1 polymer ?
#
loop_
_entity_poly.entity_id
_entity_poly.type
_entity_poly.pdbx_seq_one_letter_code
_entity_poly.pdbx_strand_id
1 'polypeptide(L)'
;MRTGPYLYFIAIAALLLPCASAATVQVSSNLQAAINAASPGDILQVAPGVYDKIEITKSLSLVGKGATIRAGDRDACVRVLADKVNVSGFLVRDGFYGISLENATFCNIFDDTVIRCTQPGIMLKFSNNNLIEHNNASFNGLGGEGWYGIYLTNSNHNLILDNAAIGNGAYGINLFPSCNNNTIKGNVLERNMYGLYMFRDCTNNLIESNTLSRNTNSGLDMRFNCHNNLILNNTITDNAVAGITLMEGSGLNSIKGNGISDNSRYGIQIQSRSDDNIVVKNNISNSQTGIFLDSNGNHLYGNRLDNNVLQAEDRGQNTWSAAYPTSGNMWSDYLGQDNMSGPSQNVPGSDGIGDLPYKINDHSEDRYPLMGNQVQPIKIMEKSIDPISTTVGNNVAVMIKLKSKYVLGSVVVHATGPKGVAPGGYVSMAISGDAYKGILVTALMDPGKYDLELSVSDARGHELKESLGGIEVIPRGSGTFGQSTTNGGRS
;
A
#
# COMPACT_ATOMS: atom_id res chain seq x y z
N MET A 1 -8.73 -44.75 -68.75
CA MET A 1 -8.80 -43.30 -68.62
C MET A 1 -8.46 -42.97 -67.19
N ARG A 2 -7.30 -42.39 -66.91
CA ARG A 2 -6.87 -41.96 -65.58
C ARG A 2 -6.93 -40.46 -65.57
N THR A 3 -7.77 -39.91 -64.74
CA THR A 3 -7.83 -38.46 -64.43
C THR A 3 -6.98 -38.17 -63.19
N GLY A 4 -5.88 -37.47 -63.37
CA GLY A 4 -5.01 -36.99 -62.27
C GLY A 4 -5.55 -35.72 -61.67
N PRO A 5 -5.27 -35.43 -60.37
CA PRO A 5 -5.75 -34.23 -59.72
C PRO A 5 -4.88 -33.01 -60.07
N TYR A 6 -5.52 -31.94 -60.47
CA TYR A 6 -4.88 -30.63 -60.65
C TYR A 6 -4.63 -30.00 -59.27
N LEU A 7 -3.37 -29.82 -58.86
CA LEU A 7 -3.00 -28.99 -57.73
C LEU A 7 -3.05 -27.53 -58.16
N TYR A 8 -3.98 -26.76 -57.57
CA TYR A 8 -3.96 -25.32 -57.66
C TYR A 8 -3.00 -24.78 -56.58
N PHE A 9 -1.87 -24.24 -56.99
CA PHE A 9 -1.01 -23.42 -56.13
C PHE A 9 -1.65 -22.02 -56.01
N ILE A 10 -2.25 -21.72 -54.83
CA ILE A 10 -2.59 -20.35 -54.48
C ILE A 10 -1.33 -19.69 -53.93
N ALA A 11 -0.70 -18.85 -54.73
CA ALA A 11 0.38 -17.98 -54.26
C ALA A 11 -0.23 -16.88 -53.37
N ILE A 12 -0.14 -17.02 -52.04
CA ILE A 12 -0.40 -15.94 -51.09
C ILE A 12 0.77 -14.98 -51.21
N ALA A 13 0.58 -13.90 -51.95
CA ALA A 13 1.48 -12.75 -51.89
C ALA A 13 1.29 -12.09 -50.49
N ALA A 14 2.18 -12.44 -49.54
CA ALA A 14 2.29 -11.70 -48.31
C ALA A 14 2.75 -10.29 -48.67
N LEU A 15 1.82 -9.33 -48.67
CA LEU A 15 2.15 -7.92 -48.65
C LEU A 15 2.90 -7.63 -47.36
N LEU A 16 4.22 -7.63 -47.42
CA LEU A 16 5.09 -7.05 -46.41
C LEU A 16 4.84 -5.52 -46.45
N LEU A 17 3.81 -5.09 -45.76
CA LEU A 17 3.71 -3.64 -45.42
C LEU A 17 4.94 -3.31 -44.57
N PRO A 18 5.76 -2.32 -44.97
CA PRO A 18 6.85 -1.89 -44.12
C PRO A 18 6.25 -1.45 -42.78
N CYS A 19 6.65 -2.11 -41.70
CA CYS A 19 6.36 -1.65 -40.36
C CYS A 19 7.09 -0.30 -40.25
N ALA A 20 6.37 0.81 -40.39
CA ALA A 20 6.94 2.14 -40.19
C ALA A 20 7.51 2.17 -38.77
N SER A 21 8.81 2.42 -38.63
CA SER A 21 9.41 2.60 -37.32
C SER A 21 8.79 3.81 -36.68
N ALA A 22 8.41 3.70 -35.41
CA ALA A 22 7.85 4.80 -34.62
C ALA A 22 8.78 6.03 -34.68
N ALA A 23 8.28 7.14 -35.15
CA ALA A 23 9.06 8.39 -35.24
C ALA A 23 8.96 9.17 -33.92
N THR A 24 10.03 9.88 -33.57
CA THR A 24 10.00 10.84 -32.48
C THR A 24 9.89 12.25 -33.05
N VAL A 25 8.79 12.92 -32.74
CA VAL A 25 8.46 14.26 -33.23
C VAL A 25 8.52 15.27 -32.09
N GLN A 26 9.27 16.38 -32.30
CA GLN A 26 9.27 17.48 -31.34
C GLN A 26 8.10 18.42 -31.62
N VAL A 27 7.33 18.74 -30.59
CA VAL A 27 6.12 19.59 -30.68
C VAL A 27 6.31 20.82 -29.81
N SER A 28 6.26 21.99 -30.39
CA SER A 28 6.41 23.30 -29.69
C SER A 28 5.20 24.23 -29.88
N SER A 29 4.21 23.84 -30.69
CA SER A 29 2.98 24.58 -30.93
C SER A 29 1.87 23.59 -31.29
N ASN A 30 0.67 24.03 -31.51
CA ASN A 30 -0.53 23.28 -31.94
C ASN A 30 -0.46 21.73 -31.76
N LEU A 31 -0.55 21.30 -30.52
CA LEU A 31 -0.41 19.87 -30.16
C LEU A 31 -1.46 18.99 -30.88
N GLN A 32 -2.70 19.46 -31.03
CA GLN A 32 -3.74 18.70 -31.73
C GLN A 32 -3.39 18.49 -33.22
N ALA A 33 -2.81 19.47 -33.88
CA ALA A 33 -2.38 19.32 -35.28
C ALA A 33 -1.24 18.29 -35.40
N ALA A 34 -0.29 18.29 -34.46
CA ALA A 34 0.75 17.29 -34.39
C ALA A 34 0.20 15.87 -34.14
N ILE A 35 -0.77 15.71 -33.23
CA ILE A 35 -1.47 14.45 -33.00
C ILE A 35 -2.17 13.97 -34.30
N ASN A 36 -2.85 14.86 -35.00
CA ASN A 36 -3.55 14.52 -36.25
C ASN A 36 -2.59 14.07 -37.36
N ALA A 37 -1.42 14.68 -37.45
CA ALA A 37 -0.39 14.37 -38.45
C ALA A 37 0.45 13.13 -38.14
N ALA A 38 0.54 12.73 -36.87
CA ALA A 38 1.34 11.60 -36.44
C ALA A 38 0.81 10.26 -36.95
N SER A 39 1.69 9.30 -37.15
CA SER A 39 1.37 7.91 -37.47
C SER A 39 1.15 7.08 -36.19
N PRO A 40 0.35 6.02 -36.22
CA PRO A 40 0.23 5.11 -35.09
C PRO A 40 1.61 4.60 -34.62
N GLY A 41 1.85 4.69 -33.31
CA GLY A 41 3.11 4.31 -32.68
C GLY A 41 4.11 5.45 -32.50
N ASP A 42 3.89 6.62 -33.11
CA ASP A 42 4.81 7.77 -32.97
C ASP A 42 4.88 8.29 -31.53
N ILE A 43 6.03 8.90 -31.21
CA ILE A 43 6.30 9.55 -29.93
C ILE A 43 6.31 11.05 -30.15
N LEU A 44 5.39 11.77 -29.53
CA LEU A 44 5.35 13.24 -29.54
C LEU A 44 5.99 13.78 -28.28
N GLN A 45 7.16 14.40 -28.39
CA GLN A 45 7.83 15.11 -27.30
C GLN A 45 7.39 16.58 -27.30
N VAL A 46 6.58 16.91 -26.28
CA VAL A 46 5.91 18.20 -26.17
C VAL A 46 6.75 19.16 -25.34
N ALA A 47 7.18 20.26 -25.96
CA ALA A 47 8.00 21.28 -25.31
C ALA A 47 7.22 22.02 -24.21
N PRO A 48 7.90 22.67 -23.24
CA PRO A 48 7.25 23.53 -22.26
C PRO A 48 6.36 24.59 -22.94
N GLY A 49 5.14 24.76 -22.40
CA GLY A 49 4.15 25.67 -22.95
C GLY A 49 2.76 25.37 -22.43
N VAL A 50 1.79 26.17 -22.84
CA VAL A 50 0.38 25.96 -22.54
C VAL A 50 -0.34 25.59 -23.84
N TYR A 51 -0.98 24.44 -23.80
CA TYR A 51 -1.69 23.85 -24.93
C TYR A 51 -3.18 23.77 -24.61
N ASP A 52 -3.99 23.87 -25.64
CA ASP A 52 -5.43 23.64 -25.54
C ASP A 52 -5.74 22.14 -25.43
N LYS A 53 -7.02 21.83 -25.15
CA LYS A 53 -7.52 20.45 -25.08
C LYS A 53 -7.12 19.63 -26.31
N ILE A 54 -6.91 18.34 -26.08
CA ILE A 54 -6.54 17.38 -27.14
C ILE A 54 -7.43 16.14 -27.12
N GLU A 55 -7.60 15.56 -28.30
CA GLU A 55 -8.23 14.28 -28.52
C GLU A 55 -7.28 13.32 -29.23
N ILE A 56 -7.13 12.10 -28.72
CA ILE A 56 -6.20 11.08 -29.21
C ILE A 56 -7.04 9.91 -29.73
N THR A 57 -7.06 9.76 -31.06
CA THR A 57 -7.85 8.75 -31.77
C THR A 57 -7.02 7.64 -32.40
N LYS A 58 -5.73 7.61 -32.11
CA LYS A 58 -4.80 6.59 -32.60
C LYS A 58 -3.74 6.27 -31.53
N SER A 59 -3.14 5.10 -31.61
CA SER A 59 -2.05 4.68 -30.71
C SER A 59 -0.86 5.62 -30.83
N LEU A 60 -0.52 6.35 -29.78
CA LEU A 60 0.57 7.33 -29.72
C LEU A 60 1.21 7.35 -28.33
N SER A 61 2.42 7.86 -28.24
CA SER A 61 3.04 8.23 -26.97
C SER A 61 3.23 9.76 -26.91
N LEU A 62 2.62 10.40 -25.92
CA LEU A 62 2.77 11.81 -25.62
C LEU A 62 3.65 11.99 -24.39
N VAL A 63 4.75 12.71 -24.51
CA VAL A 63 5.69 12.96 -23.41
C VAL A 63 5.80 14.47 -23.21
N GLY A 64 5.23 14.97 -22.12
CA GLY A 64 5.29 16.37 -21.72
C GLY A 64 6.56 16.66 -20.93
N LYS A 65 7.30 17.70 -21.33
CA LYS A 65 8.49 18.17 -20.60
C LYS A 65 8.20 19.55 -20.00
N GLY A 66 7.31 19.60 -18.98
CA GLY A 66 6.84 20.87 -18.43
C GLY A 66 5.72 21.52 -19.26
N ALA A 67 5.06 20.75 -20.10
CA ALA A 67 3.91 21.18 -20.88
C ALA A 67 2.64 21.18 -20.01
N THR A 68 1.82 22.20 -20.18
CA THR A 68 0.50 22.32 -19.52
C THR A 68 -0.59 22.12 -20.57
N ILE A 69 -1.57 21.25 -20.27
CA ILE A 69 -2.79 21.10 -21.08
C ILE A 69 -3.98 21.63 -20.27
N ARG A 70 -4.80 22.48 -20.86
CA ARG A 70 -6.01 23.02 -20.23
C ARG A 70 -7.19 23.02 -21.17
N ALA A 71 -8.38 22.97 -20.58
CA ALA A 71 -9.64 23.12 -21.31
C ALA A 71 -10.56 24.09 -20.57
N GLY A 72 -11.69 24.41 -21.13
CA GLY A 72 -12.75 25.12 -20.41
C GLY A 72 -13.66 24.15 -19.67
N ASP A 73 -14.59 24.68 -18.89
CA ASP A 73 -15.45 23.97 -17.94
C ASP A 73 -16.43 22.91 -18.55
N ARG A 74 -16.35 22.66 -19.85
CA ARG A 74 -17.25 21.70 -20.55
C ARG A 74 -16.52 20.59 -21.28
N ASP A 75 -15.19 20.60 -21.30
CA ASP A 75 -14.38 19.69 -22.10
C ASP A 75 -13.32 18.97 -21.26
N ALA A 76 -12.94 17.77 -21.67
CA ALA A 76 -11.76 17.11 -21.15
C ALA A 76 -10.48 17.81 -21.65
N CYS A 77 -9.48 17.95 -20.81
CA CYS A 77 -8.17 18.43 -21.24
C CYS A 77 -7.51 17.44 -22.20
N VAL A 78 -7.52 16.16 -21.83
CA VAL A 78 -6.99 15.06 -22.64
C VAL A 78 -8.08 14.00 -22.79
N ARG A 79 -8.52 13.74 -24.01
CA ARG A 79 -9.49 12.71 -24.33
C ARG A 79 -8.83 11.58 -25.11
N VAL A 80 -8.81 10.39 -24.57
CA VAL A 80 -8.21 9.20 -25.19
C VAL A 80 -9.31 8.28 -25.68
N LEU A 81 -9.37 8.07 -27.00
CA LEU A 81 -10.37 7.26 -27.71
C LEU A 81 -9.71 6.10 -28.48
N ALA A 82 -8.46 5.80 -28.25
CA ALA A 82 -7.72 4.76 -28.92
C ALA A 82 -6.97 3.89 -27.90
N ASP A 83 -6.71 2.67 -28.30
CA ASP A 83 -5.88 1.72 -27.54
C ASP A 83 -4.39 2.04 -27.61
N LYS A 84 -3.64 1.55 -26.61
CA LYS A 84 -2.18 1.61 -26.57
C LYS A 84 -1.64 3.05 -26.65
N VAL A 85 -2.30 3.96 -25.99
CA VAL A 85 -1.87 5.36 -25.84
C VAL A 85 -1.06 5.51 -24.56
N ASN A 86 0.08 6.21 -24.64
CA ASN A 86 0.85 6.61 -23.48
C ASN A 86 0.78 8.13 -23.34
N VAL A 87 0.48 8.59 -22.10
CA VAL A 87 0.50 10.03 -21.74
C VAL A 87 1.35 10.17 -20.50
N SER A 88 2.31 11.09 -20.52
CA SER A 88 3.18 11.28 -19.35
C SER A 88 3.81 12.66 -19.24
N GLY A 89 4.07 13.10 -18.01
CA GLY A 89 4.85 14.28 -17.67
C GLY A 89 4.15 15.62 -17.93
N PHE A 90 2.84 15.66 -17.99
CA PHE A 90 2.05 16.86 -18.19
C PHE A 90 1.52 17.45 -16.88
N LEU A 91 1.35 18.76 -16.87
CA LEU A 91 0.43 19.45 -15.98
C LEU A 91 -0.93 19.58 -16.70
N VAL A 92 -1.93 18.84 -16.26
CA VAL A 92 -3.30 18.87 -16.81
C VAL A 92 -4.20 19.59 -15.83
N ARG A 93 -4.93 20.62 -16.27
CA ARG A 93 -5.72 21.43 -15.34
C ARG A 93 -6.83 22.25 -15.99
N ASP A 94 -7.74 22.72 -15.14
CA ASP A 94 -8.78 23.69 -15.50
C ASP A 94 -9.68 23.20 -16.65
N GLY A 95 -10.00 21.91 -16.67
CA GLY A 95 -10.97 21.28 -17.57
C GLY A 95 -12.19 20.75 -16.87
N PHE A 96 -13.18 20.29 -17.62
CA PHE A 96 -14.30 19.53 -17.06
C PHE A 96 -13.79 18.18 -16.53
N TYR A 97 -13.14 17.37 -17.38
CA TYR A 97 -12.30 16.23 -16.99
C TYR A 97 -10.83 16.58 -17.21
N GLY A 98 -9.96 16.01 -16.39
CA GLY A 98 -8.52 16.12 -16.66
C GLY A 98 -8.11 15.21 -17.82
N ILE A 99 -7.91 13.92 -17.55
CA ILE A 99 -7.60 12.89 -18.55
C ILE A 99 -8.77 11.90 -18.58
N SER A 100 -9.39 11.71 -19.74
CA SER A 100 -10.51 10.79 -19.94
C SER A 100 -10.13 9.69 -20.93
N LEU A 101 -10.23 8.44 -20.49
CA LEU A 101 -10.15 7.25 -21.35
C LEU A 101 -11.57 6.74 -21.61
N GLU A 102 -11.97 6.64 -22.88
CA GLU A 102 -13.30 6.19 -23.26
C GLU A 102 -13.20 5.05 -24.28
N ASN A 103 -13.64 3.84 -23.90
CA ASN A 103 -13.50 2.61 -24.68
C ASN A 103 -12.03 2.34 -25.11
N ALA A 104 -11.07 2.73 -24.30
CA ALA A 104 -9.64 2.63 -24.58
C ALA A 104 -8.98 1.58 -23.71
N THR A 105 -8.12 0.75 -24.31
CA THR A 105 -7.47 -0.37 -23.63
C THR A 105 -5.95 -0.34 -23.82
N PHE A 106 -5.24 -0.96 -22.85
CA PHE A 106 -3.77 -1.04 -22.86
C PHE A 106 -3.07 0.32 -22.93
N CYS A 107 -3.69 1.35 -22.37
CA CYS A 107 -3.11 2.68 -22.24
C CYS A 107 -2.32 2.82 -20.94
N ASN A 108 -1.29 3.67 -20.96
CA ASN A 108 -0.50 4.02 -19.79
C ASN A 108 -0.58 5.54 -19.55
N ILE A 109 -1.06 5.92 -18.39
CA ILE A 109 -1.13 7.32 -17.92
C ILE A 109 -0.23 7.41 -16.69
N PHE A 110 0.88 8.12 -16.79
CA PHE A 110 1.88 8.07 -15.72
C PHE A 110 2.68 9.38 -15.57
N ASP A 111 3.12 9.66 -14.37
CA ASP A 111 3.90 10.85 -14.01
C ASP A 111 3.20 12.18 -14.38
N ASP A 112 1.88 12.19 -14.44
CA ASP A 112 1.11 13.39 -14.73
C ASP A 112 0.63 14.08 -13.45
N THR A 113 0.52 15.40 -13.49
CA THR A 113 -0.14 16.20 -12.44
C THR A 113 -1.48 16.70 -12.98
N VAL A 114 -2.59 16.19 -12.42
CA VAL A 114 -3.96 16.46 -12.89
C VAL A 114 -4.74 17.14 -11.77
N ILE A 115 -4.96 18.45 -11.89
CA ILE A 115 -5.50 19.27 -10.80
C ILE A 115 -6.54 20.28 -11.28
N ARG A 116 -7.43 20.70 -10.35
CA ARG A 116 -8.43 21.75 -10.55
C ARG A 116 -9.38 21.50 -11.73
N CYS A 117 -9.66 20.24 -12.02
CA CYS A 117 -10.73 19.89 -12.94
C CYS A 117 -12.08 19.93 -12.21
N THR A 118 -13.13 20.30 -12.91
CA THR A 118 -14.48 20.42 -12.34
C THR A 118 -15.09 19.06 -11.99
N GLN A 119 -14.71 18.03 -12.74
CA GLN A 119 -15.10 16.63 -12.61
C GLN A 119 -13.85 15.77 -12.33
N PRO A 120 -13.87 14.44 -12.50
CA PRO A 120 -12.69 13.61 -12.24
C PRO A 120 -11.38 14.14 -12.82
N GLY A 121 -10.32 14.05 -12.03
CA GLY A 121 -8.97 14.28 -12.53
C GLY A 121 -8.63 13.28 -13.62
N ILE A 122 -8.74 11.97 -13.33
CA ILE A 122 -8.54 10.90 -14.31
C ILE A 122 -9.79 10.03 -14.35
N MET A 123 -10.35 9.79 -15.54
CA MET A 123 -11.55 8.99 -15.74
C MET A 123 -11.29 7.82 -16.71
N LEU A 124 -11.73 6.63 -16.31
CA LEU A 124 -11.79 5.43 -17.14
C LEU A 124 -13.26 5.05 -17.34
N LYS A 125 -13.73 5.07 -18.58
CA LYS A 125 -15.11 4.73 -18.94
C LYS A 125 -15.11 3.62 -19.99
N PHE A 126 -15.64 2.44 -19.66
CA PHE A 126 -15.58 1.25 -20.51
C PHE A 126 -14.15 0.92 -20.98
N SER A 127 -13.15 1.18 -20.12
CA SER A 127 -11.73 1.16 -20.46
C SER A 127 -10.99 0.14 -19.58
N ASN A 128 -10.46 -0.90 -20.21
CA ASN A 128 -9.93 -2.06 -19.53
C ASN A 128 -8.43 -2.24 -19.77
N ASN A 129 -7.75 -2.97 -18.88
CA ASN A 129 -6.34 -3.33 -19.01
C ASN A 129 -5.40 -2.11 -19.14
N ASN A 130 -5.72 -1.01 -18.47
CA ASN A 130 -4.92 0.21 -18.48
C ASN A 130 -4.03 0.30 -17.23
N LEU A 131 -2.92 1.00 -17.34
CA LEU A 131 -2.03 1.35 -16.24
C LEU A 131 -2.17 2.85 -15.94
N ILE A 132 -2.50 3.17 -14.70
CA ILE A 132 -2.56 4.53 -14.16
C ILE A 132 -1.57 4.57 -12.99
N GLU A 133 -0.41 5.19 -13.18
CA GLU A 133 0.70 5.03 -12.25
C GLU A 133 1.43 6.35 -11.97
N HIS A 134 1.85 6.55 -10.69
CA HIS A 134 2.62 7.72 -10.25
C HIS A 134 1.99 9.10 -10.58
N ASN A 135 0.67 9.17 -10.76
CA ASN A 135 0.01 10.44 -11.04
C ASN A 135 -0.36 11.17 -9.75
N ASN A 136 -0.38 12.49 -9.84
CA ASN A 136 -0.98 13.35 -8.82
C ASN A 136 -2.35 13.84 -9.32
N ALA A 137 -3.43 13.14 -8.95
CA ALA A 137 -4.81 13.49 -9.29
C ALA A 137 -5.52 14.15 -8.09
N SER A 138 -5.01 15.33 -7.67
CA SER A 138 -5.44 16.00 -6.43
C SER A 138 -6.18 17.31 -6.72
N PHE A 139 -6.99 17.77 -5.73
CA PHE A 139 -7.72 19.03 -5.79
C PHE A 139 -8.65 19.16 -7.00
N ASN A 140 -9.30 18.06 -7.38
CA ASN A 140 -10.32 18.03 -8.44
C ASN A 140 -11.73 18.04 -7.83
N GLY A 141 -12.72 18.47 -8.58
CA GLY A 141 -14.13 18.46 -8.17
C GLY A 141 -14.50 19.52 -7.12
N LEU A 142 -13.79 20.63 -7.01
CA LEU A 142 -13.99 21.61 -5.94
C LEU A 142 -15.17 22.59 -6.16
N GLY A 143 -16.03 22.39 -7.11
CA GLY A 143 -17.08 23.37 -7.45
C GLY A 143 -18.43 22.83 -7.88
N GLY A 144 -18.73 21.56 -7.68
CA GLY A 144 -19.99 20.98 -8.18
C GLY A 144 -20.19 19.50 -7.91
N GLU A 145 -21.10 18.87 -8.62
CA GLU A 145 -21.37 17.44 -8.55
C GLU A 145 -20.37 16.64 -9.40
N GLY A 146 -19.46 15.89 -8.80
CA GLY A 146 -18.53 15.03 -9.56
C GLY A 146 -17.07 15.14 -9.11
N TRP A 147 -16.77 14.58 -8.08
CA TRP A 147 -15.80 14.96 -7.03
C TRP A 147 -14.69 13.93 -6.84
N TYR A 148 -14.06 13.47 -7.96
CA TYR A 148 -13.15 12.34 -7.92
C TYR A 148 -11.71 12.70 -8.30
N GLY A 149 -10.75 12.14 -7.59
CA GLY A 149 -9.37 12.13 -8.07
C GLY A 149 -9.24 11.21 -9.29
N ILE A 150 -9.54 9.92 -9.08
CA ILE A 150 -9.55 8.89 -10.13
C ILE A 150 -10.91 8.19 -10.11
N TYR A 151 -11.54 8.07 -11.28
CA TYR A 151 -12.87 7.48 -11.43
C TYR A 151 -12.89 6.37 -12.48
N LEU A 152 -13.38 5.20 -12.09
CA LEU A 152 -13.60 4.06 -12.97
C LEU A 152 -15.09 3.78 -13.10
N THR A 153 -15.57 3.57 -14.32
CA THR A 153 -16.95 3.11 -14.57
C THR A 153 -16.97 2.05 -15.65
N ASN A 154 -17.57 0.88 -15.34
CA ASN A 154 -17.60 -0.28 -16.22
C ASN A 154 -16.20 -0.61 -16.79
N SER A 155 -15.18 -0.51 -15.95
CA SER A 155 -13.78 -0.61 -16.34
C SER A 155 -13.04 -1.65 -15.48
N ASN A 156 -12.47 -2.65 -16.14
CA ASN A 156 -12.00 -3.86 -15.53
C ASN A 156 -10.51 -4.12 -15.82
N HIS A 157 -9.87 -4.92 -14.97
CA HIS A 157 -8.47 -5.34 -15.16
C HIS A 157 -7.48 -4.18 -15.25
N ASN A 158 -7.78 -3.02 -14.64
CA ASN A 158 -6.88 -1.88 -14.62
C ASN A 158 -5.93 -1.95 -13.42
N LEU A 159 -4.76 -1.40 -13.59
CA LEU A 159 -3.74 -1.23 -12.55
C LEU A 159 -3.70 0.25 -12.17
N ILE A 160 -4.05 0.56 -10.92
CA ILE A 160 -4.04 1.92 -10.36
C ILE A 160 -2.97 1.93 -9.26
N LEU A 161 -1.75 2.34 -9.63
CA LEU A 161 -0.56 2.11 -8.83
C LEU A 161 0.09 3.43 -8.39
N ASP A 162 0.46 3.53 -7.12
CA ASP A 162 1.33 4.57 -6.58
C ASP A 162 0.89 6.02 -6.92
N ASN A 163 -0.43 6.26 -7.08
CA ASN A 163 -0.98 7.58 -7.34
C ASN A 163 -1.27 8.33 -6.03
N ALA A 164 -1.21 9.66 -6.09
CA ALA A 164 -1.73 10.54 -5.06
C ALA A 164 -3.09 11.11 -5.50
N ALA A 165 -4.14 10.94 -4.68
CA ALA A 165 -5.45 11.53 -4.89
C ALA A 165 -5.89 12.23 -3.59
N ILE A 166 -5.46 13.49 -3.44
CA ILE A 166 -5.52 14.25 -2.19
C ILE A 166 -6.45 15.45 -2.34
N GLY A 167 -7.31 15.68 -1.36
CA GLY A 167 -8.12 16.90 -1.28
C GLY A 167 -9.12 17.05 -2.42
N ASN A 168 -9.61 15.96 -2.98
CA ASN A 168 -10.67 16.00 -4.00
C ASN A 168 -12.04 16.21 -3.32
N GLY A 169 -13.02 16.72 -4.08
CA GLY A 169 -14.32 17.12 -3.52
C GLY A 169 -15.07 16.02 -2.79
N ALA A 170 -15.03 14.76 -3.23
CA ALA A 170 -15.61 13.64 -2.49
C ALA A 170 -14.71 12.40 -2.41
N TYR A 171 -14.22 11.88 -3.50
CA TYR A 171 -13.54 10.58 -3.49
C TYR A 171 -12.09 10.68 -4.00
N GLY A 172 -11.16 10.03 -3.29
CA GLY A 172 -9.81 9.87 -3.79
C GLY A 172 -9.83 8.99 -5.05
N ILE A 173 -10.28 7.74 -4.89
CA ILE A 173 -10.55 6.80 -5.99
C ILE A 173 -11.99 6.34 -5.86
N ASN A 174 -12.71 6.26 -6.99
CA ASN A 174 -14.07 5.72 -7.04
C ASN A 174 -14.21 4.66 -8.14
N LEU A 175 -14.79 3.52 -7.78
CA LEU A 175 -15.22 2.46 -8.69
C LEU A 175 -16.75 2.42 -8.71
N PHE A 176 -17.39 2.73 -9.89
CA PHE A 176 -18.84 2.76 -10.02
C PHE A 176 -19.33 2.76 -11.47
N PRO A 177 -20.27 1.90 -11.81
CA PRO A 177 -20.51 0.57 -11.30
C PRO A 177 -19.67 -0.49 -12.02
N SER A 178 -19.80 -1.75 -11.64
CA SER A 178 -19.28 -2.91 -12.39
C SER A 178 -17.81 -2.80 -12.76
N CYS A 179 -16.99 -2.39 -11.79
CA CYS A 179 -15.53 -2.30 -11.93
C CYS A 179 -14.89 -3.51 -11.25
N ASN A 180 -14.43 -4.48 -12.05
CA ASN A 180 -14.03 -5.79 -11.57
C ASN A 180 -12.58 -6.12 -11.89
N ASN A 181 -11.95 -6.95 -11.06
CA ASN A 181 -10.58 -7.43 -11.27
C ASN A 181 -9.55 -6.29 -11.41
N ASN A 182 -9.78 -5.13 -10.81
CA ASN A 182 -8.81 -4.05 -10.77
C ASN A 182 -7.84 -4.23 -9.60
N THR A 183 -6.63 -3.76 -9.76
CA THR A 183 -5.63 -3.67 -8.69
C THR A 183 -5.43 -2.20 -8.32
N ILE A 184 -5.71 -1.86 -7.06
CA ILE A 184 -5.50 -0.53 -6.47
C ILE A 184 -4.41 -0.70 -5.41
N LYS A 185 -3.18 -0.25 -5.72
CA LYS A 185 -2.02 -0.54 -4.87
C LYS A 185 -1.11 0.66 -4.69
N GLY A 186 -0.59 0.84 -3.47
CA GLY A 186 0.41 1.86 -3.15
C GLY A 186 -0.12 3.31 -3.19
N ASN A 187 -1.42 3.54 -3.39
CA ASN A 187 -1.95 4.89 -3.56
C ASN A 187 -2.07 5.64 -2.23
N VAL A 188 -1.93 6.96 -2.28
CA VAL A 188 -2.15 7.88 -1.17
C VAL A 188 -3.49 8.61 -1.37
N LEU A 189 -4.48 8.29 -0.53
CA LEU A 189 -5.87 8.75 -0.64
C LEU A 189 -6.24 9.55 0.63
N GLU A 190 -5.99 10.84 0.59
CA GLU A 190 -5.97 11.66 1.80
C GLU A 190 -6.84 12.92 1.66
N ARG A 191 -7.48 13.35 2.76
CA ARG A 191 -8.29 14.59 2.83
C ARG A 191 -9.40 14.68 1.77
N ASN A 192 -9.96 13.55 1.39
CA ASN A 192 -11.18 13.47 0.60
C ASN A 192 -12.40 13.29 1.53
N MET A 193 -13.60 13.16 1.01
CA MET A 193 -14.73 12.68 1.82
C MET A 193 -14.54 11.18 2.10
N TYR A 194 -14.25 10.39 1.08
CA TYR A 194 -13.85 8.98 1.17
C TYR A 194 -12.51 8.78 0.48
N GLY A 195 -11.62 7.99 1.08
CA GLY A 195 -10.35 7.65 0.43
C GLY A 195 -10.59 6.80 -0.82
N LEU A 196 -11.14 5.61 -0.64
CA LEU A 196 -11.58 4.71 -1.70
C LEU A 196 -13.06 4.39 -1.53
N TYR A 197 -13.85 4.58 -2.58
CA TYR A 197 -15.27 4.26 -2.60
C TYR A 197 -15.59 3.26 -3.71
N MET A 198 -16.26 2.18 -3.36
CA MET A 198 -16.71 1.15 -4.30
C MET A 198 -18.22 1.03 -4.22
N PHE A 199 -18.91 1.14 -5.34
CA PHE A 199 -20.35 1.19 -5.34
C PHE A 199 -20.93 0.39 -6.50
N ARG A 200 -21.86 -0.51 -6.17
CA ARG A 200 -22.66 -1.32 -7.09
C ARG A 200 -21.83 -2.29 -7.94
N ASP A 201 -21.84 -3.56 -7.53
CA ASP A 201 -21.34 -4.71 -8.27
C ASP A 201 -19.85 -4.62 -8.65
N CYS A 202 -19.02 -4.03 -7.76
CA CYS A 202 -17.57 -3.99 -7.92
C CYS A 202 -16.94 -5.20 -7.23
N THR A 203 -16.43 -6.17 -8.00
CA THR A 203 -16.03 -7.49 -7.49
C THR A 203 -14.61 -7.89 -7.86
N ASN A 204 -14.03 -8.79 -7.07
CA ASN A 204 -12.72 -9.39 -7.33
C ASN A 204 -11.59 -8.36 -7.46
N ASN A 205 -11.69 -7.20 -6.82
CA ASN A 205 -10.64 -6.20 -6.83
C ASN A 205 -9.62 -6.47 -5.71
N LEU A 206 -8.36 -6.15 -5.98
CA LEU A 206 -7.28 -6.15 -5.00
C LEU A 206 -7.01 -4.70 -4.55
N ILE A 207 -7.17 -4.45 -3.24
CA ILE A 207 -6.86 -3.16 -2.60
C ILE A 207 -5.69 -3.42 -1.65
N GLU A 208 -4.47 -3.07 -2.08
CA GLU A 208 -3.26 -3.48 -1.37
C GLU A 208 -2.32 -2.31 -1.07
N SER A 209 -1.79 -2.26 0.14
CA SER A 209 -0.71 -1.35 0.53
C SER A 209 -1.02 0.14 0.28
N ASN A 210 -2.29 0.55 0.30
CA ASN A 210 -2.68 1.94 0.17
C ASN A 210 -2.66 2.66 1.52
N THR A 211 -2.45 3.97 1.49
CA THR A 211 -2.63 4.87 2.63
C THR A 211 -3.93 5.63 2.47
N LEU A 212 -4.88 5.41 3.38
CA LEU A 212 -6.19 6.07 3.38
C LEU A 212 -6.36 6.86 4.68
N SER A 213 -6.10 8.17 4.63
CA SER A 213 -6.02 8.95 5.87
C SER A 213 -6.71 10.31 5.81
N ARG A 214 -7.14 10.77 6.99
CA ARG A 214 -7.72 12.11 7.18
C ARG A 214 -8.89 12.42 6.25
N ASN A 215 -9.64 11.39 5.84
CA ASN A 215 -10.85 11.57 5.06
C ASN A 215 -12.02 11.98 5.98
N THR A 216 -12.89 12.85 5.49
CA THR A 216 -13.99 13.41 6.31
C THR A 216 -15.15 12.43 6.52
N ASN A 217 -15.09 11.24 5.95
CA ASN A 217 -15.97 10.10 6.23
C ASN A 217 -15.12 8.86 6.47
N SER A 218 -15.17 7.86 5.61
CA SER A 218 -14.43 6.59 5.76
C SER A 218 -13.17 6.54 4.90
N GLY A 219 -12.17 5.79 5.37
CA GLY A 219 -11.00 5.48 4.56
C GLY A 219 -11.40 4.68 3.33
N LEU A 220 -12.02 3.51 3.54
CA LEU A 220 -12.57 2.65 2.49
C LEU A 220 -14.05 2.42 2.76
N ASP A 221 -14.90 2.54 1.73
CA ASP A 221 -16.34 2.29 1.81
C ASP A 221 -16.81 1.47 0.61
N MET A 222 -17.50 0.36 0.87
CA MET A 222 -18.00 -0.58 -0.13
C MET A 222 -19.49 -0.79 0.05
N ARG A 223 -20.28 -0.54 -0.99
CA ARG A 223 -21.74 -0.63 -0.93
C ARG A 223 -22.35 -1.29 -2.17
N PHE A 224 -23.55 -1.84 -1.99
CA PHE A 224 -24.35 -2.48 -3.02
C PHE A 224 -23.62 -3.59 -3.77
N ASN A 225 -23.57 -4.77 -3.15
CA ASN A 225 -23.07 -6.01 -3.72
C ASN A 225 -21.61 -5.95 -4.19
N CYS A 226 -20.73 -5.28 -3.46
CA CYS A 226 -19.29 -5.34 -3.72
C CYS A 226 -18.71 -6.58 -3.02
N HIS A 227 -18.50 -7.67 -3.77
CA HIS A 227 -18.09 -8.97 -3.19
C HIS A 227 -16.72 -9.46 -3.66
N ASN A 228 -16.19 -10.45 -2.95
CA ASN A 228 -14.94 -11.15 -3.30
C ASN A 228 -13.75 -10.21 -3.49
N ASN A 229 -13.74 -9.06 -2.85
CA ASN A 229 -12.61 -8.15 -2.89
C ASN A 229 -11.61 -8.52 -1.78
N LEU A 230 -10.33 -8.31 -2.06
CA LEU A 230 -9.24 -8.52 -1.11
C LEU A 230 -8.67 -7.17 -0.67
N ILE A 231 -8.85 -6.84 0.61
CA ILE A 231 -8.34 -5.62 1.26
C ILE A 231 -7.13 -6.02 2.10
N LEU A 232 -5.91 -5.76 1.59
CA LEU A 232 -4.68 -6.34 2.10
C LEU A 232 -3.64 -5.28 2.47
N ASN A 233 -3.11 -5.36 3.70
CA ASN A 233 -1.94 -4.57 4.13
C ASN A 233 -2.07 -3.05 3.92
N ASN A 234 -3.28 -2.48 4.00
CA ASN A 234 -3.48 -1.05 3.89
C ASN A 234 -3.23 -0.37 5.25
N THR A 235 -2.81 0.89 5.21
CA THR A 235 -2.72 1.79 6.37
C THR A 235 -3.90 2.75 6.33
N ILE A 236 -4.79 2.69 7.33
CA ILE A 236 -6.08 3.39 7.32
C ILE A 236 -6.24 4.14 8.64
N THR A 237 -5.99 5.46 8.61
CA THR A 237 -5.85 6.24 9.84
C THR A 237 -6.56 7.59 9.81
N ASP A 238 -6.93 8.08 10.98
CA ASP A 238 -7.45 9.45 11.16
C ASP A 238 -8.70 9.79 10.32
N ASN A 239 -9.51 8.78 9.96
CA ASN A 239 -10.74 9.05 9.21
C ASN A 239 -11.89 9.42 10.17
N ALA A 240 -12.73 10.36 9.76
CA ALA A 240 -13.70 10.97 10.67
C ALA A 240 -14.91 10.08 11.03
N VAL A 241 -15.14 8.99 10.31
CA VAL A 241 -16.21 8.03 10.62
C VAL A 241 -15.64 6.63 10.81
N ALA A 242 -15.15 5.99 9.78
CA ALA A 242 -14.67 4.61 9.88
C ALA A 242 -13.36 4.40 9.09
N GLY A 243 -12.57 3.44 9.54
CA GLY A 243 -11.47 2.95 8.71
C GLY A 243 -12.00 2.23 7.48
N ILE A 244 -12.76 1.15 7.69
CA ILE A 244 -13.39 0.36 6.63
C ILE A 244 -14.88 0.23 6.89
N THR A 245 -15.70 0.43 5.86
CA THR A 245 -17.15 0.25 5.89
C THR A 245 -17.59 -0.72 4.77
N LEU A 246 -18.35 -1.76 5.12
CA LEU A 246 -19.02 -2.67 4.19
C LEU A 246 -20.52 -2.62 4.46
N MET A 247 -21.31 -2.28 3.43
CA MET A 247 -22.77 -2.11 3.55
C MET A 247 -23.53 -2.68 2.35
N GLU A 248 -24.83 -2.90 2.55
CA GLU A 248 -25.79 -3.14 1.48
C GLU A 248 -25.41 -4.35 0.62
N GLY A 249 -25.20 -5.50 1.29
CA GLY A 249 -24.91 -6.77 0.64
C GLY A 249 -23.46 -6.95 0.19
N SER A 250 -22.52 -6.13 0.67
CA SER A 250 -21.10 -6.27 0.34
C SER A 250 -20.46 -7.39 1.18
N GLY A 251 -20.74 -8.64 0.81
CA GLY A 251 -20.29 -9.86 1.48
C GLY A 251 -19.10 -10.55 0.80
N LEU A 252 -18.66 -11.68 1.37
CA LEU A 252 -17.61 -12.54 0.81
C LEU A 252 -16.27 -11.83 0.58
N ASN A 253 -16.00 -10.71 1.24
CA ASN A 253 -14.74 -9.99 1.13
C ASN A 253 -13.73 -10.49 2.16
N SER A 254 -12.45 -10.32 1.87
CA SER A 254 -11.36 -10.62 2.79
C SER A 254 -10.64 -9.35 3.21
N ILE A 255 -10.67 -9.01 4.50
CA ILE A 255 -9.98 -7.87 5.12
C ILE A 255 -8.83 -8.44 5.93
N LYS A 256 -7.59 -8.27 5.44
CA LYS A 256 -6.44 -8.98 6.00
C LYS A 256 -5.22 -8.09 6.17
N GLY A 257 -4.58 -8.17 7.34
CA GLY A 257 -3.27 -7.56 7.59
C GLY A 257 -3.26 -6.03 7.58
N ASN A 258 -4.42 -5.37 7.67
CA ASN A 258 -4.49 -3.92 7.62
C ASN A 258 -4.16 -3.30 8.99
N GLY A 259 -3.43 -2.17 8.97
CA GLY A 259 -3.27 -1.29 10.10
C GLY A 259 -4.39 -0.23 10.11
N ILE A 260 -5.28 -0.28 11.09
CA ILE A 260 -6.47 0.56 11.16
C ILE A 260 -6.47 1.26 12.51
N SER A 261 -6.18 2.57 12.53
CA SER A 261 -6.08 3.28 13.81
C SER A 261 -6.65 4.69 13.77
N ASP A 262 -6.97 5.20 14.94
CA ASP A 262 -7.36 6.60 15.14
C ASP A 262 -8.56 7.03 14.28
N ASN A 263 -9.43 6.08 13.90
CA ASN A 263 -10.67 6.39 13.18
C ASN A 263 -11.77 6.74 14.20
N SER A 264 -12.45 7.87 14.01
CA SER A 264 -13.22 8.49 15.11
C SER A 264 -14.33 7.61 15.66
N ARG A 265 -15.03 6.84 14.82
CA ARG A 265 -16.17 6.04 15.28
C ARG A 265 -15.89 4.54 15.20
N TYR A 266 -15.55 4.02 14.03
CA TYR A 266 -15.33 2.59 13.83
C TYR A 266 -13.96 2.31 13.21
N GLY A 267 -13.27 1.31 13.72
CA GLY A 267 -12.16 0.72 12.99
C GLY A 267 -12.67 0.02 11.74
N ILE A 268 -13.52 -1.00 11.91
CA ILE A 268 -14.23 -1.72 10.85
C ILE A 268 -15.73 -1.72 11.16
N GLN A 269 -16.56 -1.39 10.17
CA GLN A 269 -18.01 -1.45 10.21
C GLN A 269 -18.55 -2.36 9.11
N ILE A 270 -19.30 -3.41 9.47
CA ILE A 270 -19.94 -4.34 8.52
C ILE A 270 -21.41 -4.46 8.88
N GLN A 271 -22.31 -4.06 7.96
CA GLN A 271 -23.73 -4.03 8.24
C GLN A 271 -24.60 -4.24 6.99
N SER A 272 -25.92 -4.26 7.20
CA SER A 272 -26.92 -4.28 6.13
C SER A 272 -26.74 -5.46 5.16
N ARG A 273 -26.72 -6.68 5.70
CA ARG A 273 -26.58 -7.95 4.95
C ARG A 273 -25.26 -8.08 4.19
N SER A 274 -24.20 -7.48 4.73
CA SER A 274 -22.84 -7.69 4.24
C SER A 274 -22.23 -8.91 4.94
N ASP A 275 -22.70 -10.08 4.52
CA ASP A 275 -22.50 -11.35 5.19
C ASP A 275 -21.24 -12.09 4.68
N ASP A 276 -20.78 -13.08 5.44
CA ASP A 276 -19.74 -14.03 5.05
C ASP A 276 -18.37 -13.38 4.73
N ASN A 277 -18.03 -12.24 5.33
CA ASN A 277 -16.71 -11.64 5.19
C ASN A 277 -15.70 -12.30 6.14
N ILE A 278 -14.44 -12.30 5.74
CA ILE A 278 -13.31 -12.79 6.54
C ILE A 278 -12.48 -11.60 6.99
N VAL A 279 -12.37 -11.39 8.31
CA VAL A 279 -11.57 -10.32 8.92
C VAL A 279 -10.45 -10.96 9.71
N VAL A 280 -9.22 -10.89 9.19
CA VAL A 280 -8.11 -11.68 9.74
C VAL A 280 -6.80 -10.90 9.82
N LYS A 281 -6.10 -11.05 10.95
CA LYS A 281 -4.75 -10.48 11.17
C LYS A 281 -4.67 -8.96 10.97
N ASN A 282 -5.75 -8.22 11.25
CA ASN A 282 -5.73 -6.76 11.25
C ASN A 282 -5.31 -6.23 12.62
N ASN A 283 -4.63 -5.09 12.63
CA ASN A 283 -4.34 -4.34 13.85
C ASN A 283 -5.29 -3.14 13.93
N ILE A 284 -6.21 -3.14 14.91
CA ILE A 284 -7.32 -2.19 14.98
C ILE A 284 -7.26 -1.48 16.34
N SER A 285 -7.04 -0.16 16.32
CA SER A 285 -6.80 0.58 17.56
C SER A 285 -7.37 2.00 17.58
N ASN A 286 -7.53 2.52 18.81
CA ASN A 286 -7.85 3.92 19.09
C ASN A 286 -9.13 4.43 18.40
N SER A 287 -10.14 3.58 18.22
CA SER A 287 -11.45 3.96 17.70
C SER A 287 -12.50 3.95 18.83
N GLN A 288 -13.66 4.59 18.64
CA GLN A 288 -14.76 4.44 19.60
C GLN A 288 -15.22 2.98 19.68
N THR A 289 -15.38 2.32 18.51
CA THR A 289 -15.61 0.87 18.43
C THR A 289 -14.60 0.27 17.46
N GLY A 290 -13.84 -0.71 17.91
CA GLY A 290 -12.87 -1.40 17.06
C GLY A 290 -13.54 -2.08 15.87
N ILE A 291 -14.45 -3.04 16.11
CA ILE A 291 -15.24 -3.70 15.08
C ILE A 291 -16.73 -3.64 15.43
N PHE A 292 -17.53 -3.15 14.49
CA PHE A 292 -18.99 -3.14 14.58
C PHE A 292 -19.60 -4.06 13.53
N LEU A 293 -20.43 -5.01 13.94
CA LEU A 293 -21.15 -5.94 13.08
C LEU A 293 -22.67 -5.83 13.27
N ASP A 294 -23.41 -5.61 12.18
CA ASP A 294 -24.85 -5.72 12.06
C ASP A 294 -25.20 -6.51 10.80
N SER A 295 -24.65 -7.74 10.73
CA SER A 295 -24.69 -8.69 9.61
C SER A 295 -24.27 -10.06 10.13
N ASN A 296 -24.36 -11.10 9.30
CA ASN A 296 -24.21 -12.48 9.74
C ASN A 296 -23.08 -13.21 9.02
N GLY A 297 -22.67 -14.36 9.54
CA GLY A 297 -21.75 -15.29 8.88
C GLY A 297 -20.31 -14.78 8.75
N ASN A 298 -19.96 -13.63 9.32
CA ASN A 298 -18.60 -13.14 9.25
C ASN A 298 -17.68 -13.91 10.17
N HIS A 299 -16.44 -14.15 9.71
CA HIS A 299 -15.41 -14.88 10.44
C HIS A 299 -14.25 -13.95 10.82
N LEU A 300 -14.01 -13.80 12.12
CA LEU A 300 -13.04 -12.85 12.65
C LEU A 300 -12.03 -13.56 13.56
N TYR A 301 -10.77 -13.62 13.15
CA TYR A 301 -9.72 -14.28 13.95
C TYR A 301 -8.32 -13.72 13.67
N GLY A 302 -7.44 -13.88 14.64
CA GLY A 302 -6.06 -13.39 14.55
C GLY A 302 -5.95 -11.86 14.50
N ASN A 303 -7.03 -11.11 14.72
CA ASN A 303 -6.97 -9.65 14.78
C ASN A 303 -6.47 -9.20 16.15
N ARG A 304 -5.79 -8.07 16.17
CA ARG A 304 -5.44 -7.36 17.40
C ARG A 304 -6.38 -6.17 17.56
N LEU A 305 -7.14 -6.14 18.63
CA LEU A 305 -7.98 -5.02 19.04
C LEU A 305 -7.36 -4.36 20.26
N ASP A 306 -6.92 -3.11 20.09
CA ASP A 306 -6.09 -2.44 21.09
C ASP A 306 -6.62 -1.04 21.39
N ASN A 307 -6.83 -0.73 22.66
CA ASN A 307 -7.17 0.63 23.11
C ASN A 307 -8.38 1.27 22.40
N ASN A 308 -9.36 0.48 21.94
CA ASN A 308 -10.64 0.99 21.49
C ASN A 308 -11.54 1.22 22.72
N VAL A 309 -12.44 2.21 22.70
CA VAL A 309 -13.37 2.44 23.82
C VAL A 309 -14.28 1.22 24.01
N LEU A 310 -14.75 0.63 22.90
CA LEU A 310 -15.40 -0.67 22.86
C LEU A 310 -14.64 -1.52 21.83
N GLN A 311 -14.10 -2.67 22.23
CA GLN A 311 -13.31 -3.47 21.31
C GLN A 311 -14.15 -4.01 20.16
N ALA A 312 -15.35 -4.54 20.46
CA ALA A 312 -16.26 -5.04 19.45
C ALA A 312 -17.72 -4.89 19.87
N GLU A 313 -18.60 -4.70 18.89
CA GLU A 313 -20.05 -4.78 19.03
C GLU A 313 -20.61 -5.70 17.94
N ASP A 314 -21.32 -6.76 18.33
CA ASP A 314 -21.89 -7.75 17.42
C ASP A 314 -23.40 -7.85 17.62
N ARG A 315 -24.19 -7.50 16.58
CA ARG A 315 -25.65 -7.58 16.58
C ARG A 315 -26.16 -8.75 15.75
N GLY A 316 -25.25 -9.49 15.10
CA GLY A 316 -25.56 -10.61 14.23
C GLY A 316 -25.14 -11.96 14.82
N GLN A 317 -25.03 -12.93 13.92
CA GLN A 317 -24.52 -14.28 14.21
C GLN A 317 -23.18 -14.43 13.47
N ASN A 318 -22.09 -14.16 14.17
CA ASN A 318 -20.74 -14.15 13.61
C ASN A 318 -19.82 -15.08 14.42
N THR A 319 -18.71 -15.49 13.83
CA THR A 319 -17.71 -16.34 14.46
C THR A 319 -16.45 -15.55 14.76
N TRP A 320 -16.07 -15.49 16.04
CA TRP A 320 -14.94 -14.67 16.52
C TRP A 320 -13.66 -15.46 16.78
N SER A 321 -13.62 -16.72 16.43
CA SER A 321 -12.41 -17.54 16.51
C SER A 321 -12.36 -18.54 15.38
N ALA A 322 -11.17 -18.94 14.98
CA ALA A 322 -10.95 -20.13 14.18
C ALA A 322 -10.91 -21.37 15.10
N ALA A 323 -10.91 -22.55 14.49
CA ALA A 323 -10.75 -23.79 15.25
C ALA A 323 -9.35 -23.85 15.90
N TYR A 324 -9.30 -24.46 17.09
CA TYR A 324 -8.02 -24.75 17.74
C TYR A 324 -7.09 -25.59 16.82
N PRO A 325 -5.80 -25.34 16.74
CA PRO A 325 -5.02 -24.35 17.51
C PRO A 325 -4.87 -22.98 16.82
N THR A 326 -5.63 -22.65 15.77
CA THR A 326 -5.49 -21.39 15.03
C THR A 326 -5.87 -20.17 15.88
N SER A 327 -6.72 -20.36 16.88
CA SER A 327 -7.14 -19.37 17.87
C SER A 327 -8.07 -18.24 17.37
N GLY A 328 -8.41 -17.33 18.29
CA GLY A 328 -9.29 -16.18 18.06
C GLY A 328 -8.52 -14.89 17.88
N ASN A 329 -8.95 -13.85 18.57
CA ASN A 329 -8.39 -12.49 18.45
C ASN A 329 -7.61 -12.11 19.72
N MET A 330 -6.78 -11.10 19.61
CA MET A 330 -6.09 -10.50 20.73
C MET A 330 -6.85 -9.26 21.19
N TRP A 331 -7.24 -9.21 22.46
CA TRP A 331 -8.02 -8.15 23.08
C TRP A 331 -7.21 -7.46 24.16
N SER A 332 -6.98 -6.15 24.07
CA SER A 332 -6.14 -5.44 25.05
C SER A 332 -6.74 -5.39 26.45
N ASP A 333 -8.04 -5.58 26.58
CA ASP A 333 -8.80 -5.62 27.83
C ASP A 333 -9.13 -7.04 28.33
N TYR A 334 -8.61 -8.08 27.66
CA TYR A 334 -8.77 -9.46 28.13
C TYR A 334 -7.88 -9.72 29.35
N LEU A 335 -8.52 -10.06 30.46
CA LEU A 335 -7.85 -10.32 31.75
C LEU A 335 -7.77 -11.80 32.14
N GLY A 336 -8.07 -12.71 31.20
CA GLY A 336 -8.01 -14.15 31.44
C GLY A 336 -6.61 -14.68 31.71
N GLN A 337 -6.55 -15.92 32.16
CA GLN A 337 -5.31 -16.66 32.41
C GLN A 337 -5.07 -17.66 31.28
N ASP A 338 -3.85 -18.17 31.19
CA ASP A 338 -3.42 -19.22 30.26
C ASP A 338 -2.63 -20.26 31.08
N ASN A 339 -3.37 -21.13 31.77
CA ASN A 339 -2.83 -22.21 32.56
C ASN A 339 -3.18 -23.58 31.99
N MET A 340 -4.13 -23.61 31.07
CA MET A 340 -4.63 -24.80 30.41
C MET A 340 -4.35 -24.73 28.90
N SER A 341 -4.58 -25.83 28.21
CA SER A 341 -4.35 -26.00 26.78
C SER A 341 -5.36 -26.97 26.17
N GLY A 342 -5.31 -27.12 24.85
CA GLY A 342 -6.16 -28.04 24.09
C GLY A 342 -7.49 -27.43 23.65
N PRO A 343 -8.26 -28.16 22.81
CA PRO A 343 -9.51 -27.63 22.23
C PRO A 343 -10.59 -27.29 23.25
N SER A 344 -10.50 -27.88 24.45
CA SER A 344 -11.43 -27.62 25.56
C SER A 344 -10.81 -26.81 26.69
N GLN A 345 -9.56 -26.34 26.51
CA GLN A 345 -8.79 -25.59 27.53
C GLN A 345 -8.87 -26.28 28.91
N ASN A 346 -8.60 -27.58 28.96
CA ASN A 346 -8.72 -28.41 30.16
C ASN A 346 -7.52 -29.36 30.42
N VAL A 347 -6.47 -29.23 29.60
CA VAL A 347 -5.18 -29.93 29.78
C VAL A 347 -4.21 -28.97 30.44
N PRO A 348 -3.63 -29.31 31.60
CA PRO A 348 -2.65 -28.41 32.27
C PRO A 348 -1.49 -28.03 31.35
N GLY A 349 -1.21 -26.75 31.25
CA GLY A 349 -0.10 -26.16 30.46
C GLY A 349 -0.55 -25.01 29.58
N SER A 350 0.24 -23.95 29.52
CA SER A 350 -0.02 -22.75 28.74
C SER A 350 0.20 -23.01 27.24
N ASP A 351 -0.72 -22.55 26.37
CA ASP A 351 -0.62 -22.68 24.91
C ASP A 351 -0.71 -21.33 24.16
N GLY A 352 -0.77 -20.21 24.90
CA GLY A 352 -0.89 -18.87 24.33
C GLY A 352 -2.33 -18.43 24.08
N ILE A 353 -3.30 -19.27 24.45
CA ILE A 353 -4.74 -19.01 24.36
C ILE A 353 -5.30 -18.88 25.79
N GLY A 354 -6.19 -17.95 25.99
CA GLY A 354 -6.81 -17.77 27.30
C GLY A 354 -7.76 -18.93 27.62
N ASP A 355 -7.73 -19.37 28.88
CA ASP A 355 -8.54 -20.49 29.39
C ASP A 355 -10.05 -20.22 29.33
N LEU A 356 -10.46 -18.96 29.31
CA LEU A 356 -11.86 -18.54 29.26
C LEU A 356 -12.14 -17.74 27.98
N PRO A 357 -13.34 -17.89 27.39
CA PRO A 357 -13.73 -17.07 26.25
C PRO A 357 -13.76 -15.56 26.56
N TYR A 358 -13.43 -14.73 25.58
CA TYR A 358 -13.71 -13.31 25.64
C TYR A 358 -15.16 -13.04 25.23
N LYS A 359 -15.95 -12.47 26.13
CA LYS A 359 -17.36 -12.17 25.89
C LYS A 359 -17.51 -10.82 25.21
N ILE A 360 -18.13 -10.81 24.04
CA ILE A 360 -18.51 -9.61 23.31
C ILE A 360 -19.90 -9.16 23.76
N ASN A 361 -20.82 -10.11 23.83
CA ASN A 361 -22.16 -9.96 24.39
C ASN A 361 -22.74 -11.33 24.79
N ASP A 362 -24.05 -11.42 25.05
CA ASP A 362 -24.72 -12.66 25.48
C ASP A 362 -24.78 -13.74 24.37
N HIS A 363 -24.53 -13.36 23.10
CA HIS A 363 -24.67 -14.26 21.94
C HIS A 363 -23.35 -14.49 21.21
N SER A 364 -22.36 -13.64 21.43
CA SER A 364 -21.11 -13.62 20.68
C SER A 364 -19.91 -13.68 21.62
N GLU A 365 -19.03 -14.62 21.36
CA GLU A 365 -17.78 -14.77 22.11
C GLU A 365 -16.62 -15.19 21.22
N ASP A 366 -15.44 -14.76 21.57
CA ASP A 366 -14.20 -15.36 21.08
C ASP A 366 -13.84 -16.52 22.01
N ARG A 367 -14.00 -17.72 21.52
CA ARG A 367 -13.77 -18.95 22.31
C ARG A 367 -12.30 -19.16 22.66
N TYR A 368 -11.40 -18.67 21.83
CA TYR A 368 -9.97 -18.90 21.94
C TYR A 368 -9.17 -17.58 21.90
N PRO A 369 -9.43 -16.65 22.85
CA PRO A 369 -8.77 -15.36 22.83
C PRO A 369 -7.27 -15.55 22.95
N LEU A 370 -6.53 -14.88 22.07
CA LEU A 370 -5.07 -14.87 22.15
C LEU A 370 -4.61 -14.08 23.37
N MET A 371 -3.69 -14.67 24.12
CA MET A 371 -3.05 -13.95 25.22
C MET A 371 -2.26 -12.79 24.65
N GLY A 372 -2.80 -11.60 24.79
CA GLY A 372 -2.13 -10.35 24.45
C GLY A 372 -0.91 -10.14 25.34
N ASN A 373 -0.06 -9.22 24.95
CA ASN A 373 1.16 -8.82 25.65
C ASN A 373 0.94 -8.28 27.07
N GLN A 374 0.19 -8.96 27.88
CA GLN A 374 0.23 -8.75 29.36
C GLN A 374 1.63 -9.15 29.91
N VAL A 375 2.32 -10.01 29.19
CA VAL A 375 3.77 -10.19 29.33
C VAL A 375 4.32 -10.05 27.92
N GLN A 376 5.00 -8.94 27.63
CA GLN A 376 5.84 -8.93 26.43
C GLN A 376 6.68 -10.19 26.50
N PRO A 377 6.46 -11.19 25.61
CA PRO A 377 7.19 -12.45 25.72
C PRO A 377 8.68 -12.20 25.64
N ILE A 378 9.07 -11.07 25.07
CA ILE A 378 10.45 -10.58 24.97
C ILE A 378 10.47 -9.11 25.43
N LYS A 379 11.26 -8.81 26.48
CA LYS A 379 11.42 -7.45 27.02
C LYS A 379 12.89 -7.08 27.08
N ILE A 380 13.22 -5.87 26.61
CA ILE A 380 14.55 -5.29 26.83
C ILE A 380 14.61 -4.81 28.28
N MET A 381 15.58 -5.34 29.02
CA MET A 381 15.86 -4.95 30.41
C MET A 381 16.97 -3.90 30.48
N GLU A 382 17.95 -4.03 29.61
CA GLU A 382 19.10 -3.14 29.53
C GLU A 382 19.67 -3.17 28.10
N LYS A 383 20.14 -2.03 27.62
CA LYS A 383 20.83 -1.93 26.32
C LYS A 383 22.04 -0.98 26.44
N SER A 384 23.12 -1.32 25.76
CA SER A 384 24.25 -0.40 25.60
C SER A 384 24.89 -0.54 24.21
N ILE A 385 25.35 0.59 23.69
CA ILE A 385 26.06 0.71 22.42
C ILE A 385 27.30 1.53 22.71
N ASP A 386 28.48 0.98 22.48
CA ASP A 386 29.74 1.63 22.80
C ASP A 386 30.83 1.30 21.74
N PRO A 387 31.42 2.33 21.14
CA PRO A 387 31.09 3.77 21.23
C PRO A 387 29.90 4.14 20.32
N ILE A 388 29.19 5.21 20.64
CA ILE A 388 28.09 5.77 19.79
C ILE A 388 28.64 6.60 18.61
N SER A 389 29.92 6.91 18.60
CA SER A 389 30.63 7.55 17.50
C SER A 389 31.97 6.88 17.32
N THR A 390 32.31 6.48 16.11
CA THR A 390 33.54 5.72 15.82
C THR A 390 34.08 6.04 14.42
N THR A 391 35.34 5.72 14.15
CA THR A 391 35.91 5.84 12.79
C THR A 391 35.72 4.55 12.01
N VAL A 392 35.58 4.69 10.67
CA VAL A 392 35.51 3.53 9.75
C VAL A 392 36.64 2.53 10.07
N GLY A 393 36.30 1.28 10.28
CA GLY A 393 37.19 0.18 10.58
C GLY A 393 37.36 -0.12 12.07
N ASN A 394 36.82 0.70 12.96
CA ASN A 394 36.69 0.36 14.37
C ASN A 394 35.37 -0.34 14.65
N ASN A 395 35.35 -1.17 15.67
CA ASN A 395 34.15 -1.92 16.04
C ASN A 395 33.29 -1.14 17.04
N VAL A 396 31.98 -1.42 16.99
CA VAL A 396 31.03 -0.96 18.00
C VAL A 396 30.49 -2.17 18.74
N ALA A 397 30.61 -2.18 20.04
CA ALA A 397 30.05 -3.23 20.88
C ALA A 397 28.56 -2.94 21.15
N VAL A 398 27.73 -3.94 20.96
CA VAL A 398 26.32 -3.88 21.30
C VAL A 398 26.03 -4.93 22.37
N MET A 399 25.43 -4.52 23.47
CA MET A 399 24.99 -5.40 24.54
C MET A 399 23.50 -5.18 24.83
N ILE A 400 22.73 -6.27 24.95
CA ILE A 400 21.31 -6.23 25.24
C ILE A 400 20.97 -7.32 26.25
N LYS A 401 20.37 -6.93 27.38
CA LYS A 401 19.73 -7.88 28.28
C LYS A 401 18.26 -8.03 27.93
N LEU A 402 17.89 -9.25 27.63
CA LEU A 402 16.53 -9.62 27.27
C LEU A 402 15.94 -10.51 28.37
N LYS A 403 14.70 -10.24 28.74
CA LYS A 403 13.87 -11.18 29.50
C LYS A 403 12.84 -11.75 28.53
N SER A 404 12.86 -13.06 28.38
CA SER A 404 11.87 -13.78 27.57
C SER A 404 11.22 -14.89 28.38
N LYS A 405 9.92 -15.12 28.13
CA LYS A 405 9.17 -16.26 28.69
C LYS A 405 9.56 -17.56 27.99
N TYR A 406 9.99 -17.48 26.73
CA TYR A 406 10.32 -18.63 25.88
C TYR A 406 11.79 -18.57 25.43
N VAL A 407 12.32 -19.69 24.97
CA VAL A 407 13.66 -19.75 24.41
C VAL A 407 13.74 -18.83 23.20
N LEU A 408 14.73 -17.93 23.20
CA LEU A 408 14.96 -17.05 22.05
C LEU A 408 15.58 -17.84 20.90
N GLY A 409 15.01 -17.66 19.70
CA GLY A 409 15.47 -18.30 18.47
C GLY A 409 16.55 -17.47 17.79
N SER A 410 16.28 -16.20 17.51
CA SER A 410 17.26 -15.29 16.91
C SER A 410 17.27 -13.94 17.61
N VAL A 411 18.45 -13.38 17.77
CA VAL A 411 18.66 -12.01 18.27
C VAL A 411 19.61 -11.33 17.31
N VAL A 412 19.12 -10.34 16.56
CA VAL A 412 19.87 -9.68 15.50
C VAL A 412 19.73 -8.17 15.64
N VAL A 413 20.81 -7.45 15.39
CA VAL A 413 20.81 -5.99 15.29
C VAL A 413 21.10 -5.58 13.85
N HIS A 414 20.30 -4.67 13.33
CA HIS A 414 20.45 -4.11 11.99
C HIS A 414 20.91 -2.66 12.09
N ALA A 415 21.93 -2.29 11.32
CA ALA A 415 22.34 -0.90 11.17
C ALA A 415 21.83 -0.36 9.82
N THR A 416 20.93 0.61 9.87
CA THR A 416 20.29 1.21 8.69
C THR A 416 20.72 2.67 8.55
N GLY A 417 21.32 3.02 7.42
CA GLY A 417 21.71 4.36 7.03
C GLY A 417 20.85 4.91 5.88
N PRO A 418 21.19 6.09 5.34
CA PRO A 418 20.42 6.75 4.27
C PRO A 418 20.25 5.92 2.99
N LYS A 419 21.10 4.92 2.79
CA LYS A 419 21.05 4.01 1.62
C LYS A 419 20.45 2.63 1.95
N GLY A 420 19.75 2.49 3.06
CA GLY A 420 19.23 1.21 3.54
C GLY A 420 20.14 0.50 4.53
N VAL A 421 20.01 -0.83 4.69
CA VAL A 421 20.86 -1.60 5.60
C VAL A 421 22.30 -1.54 5.14
N ALA A 422 23.20 -1.17 6.07
CA ALA A 422 24.62 -1.03 5.77
C ALA A 422 25.27 -2.37 5.39
N PRO A 423 26.23 -2.39 4.46
CA PRO A 423 27.10 -3.55 4.28
C PRO A 423 27.78 -3.93 5.61
N GLY A 424 27.65 -5.18 6.05
CA GLY A 424 28.11 -5.59 7.38
C GLY A 424 27.26 -5.11 8.55
N GLY A 425 26.12 -4.45 8.28
CA GLY A 425 25.20 -3.90 9.29
C GLY A 425 24.29 -4.94 9.97
N TYR A 426 24.46 -6.23 9.69
CA TYR A 426 23.78 -7.31 10.40
C TYR A 426 24.68 -7.88 11.47
N VAL A 427 24.23 -7.85 12.70
CA VAL A 427 24.96 -8.42 13.85
C VAL A 427 24.12 -9.50 14.50
N SER A 428 24.50 -10.76 14.33
CA SER A 428 23.94 -11.85 15.12
C SER A 428 24.50 -11.77 16.53
N MET A 429 23.61 -11.67 17.51
CA MET A 429 23.98 -11.53 18.91
C MET A 429 24.16 -12.90 19.54
N ALA A 430 25.25 -13.07 20.27
CA ALA A 430 25.53 -14.29 21.01
C ALA A 430 25.30 -14.09 22.50
N ILE A 431 24.81 -15.12 23.19
CA ILE A 431 24.61 -15.07 24.63
C ILE A 431 25.97 -15.09 25.35
N SER A 432 26.17 -14.19 26.29
CA SER A 432 27.36 -14.09 27.11
C SER A 432 26.97 -13.69 28.53
N GLY A 433 26.95 -14.66 29.45
CA GLY A 433 26.39 -14.49 30.78
C GLY A 433 24.87 -14.30 30.74
N ASP A 434 24.37 -13.20 31.28
CA ASP A 434 22.95 -12.82 31.33
C ASP A 434 22.55 -11.83 30.20
N ALA A 435 23.44 -11.59 29.24
CA ALA A 435 23.22 -10.63 28.17
C ALA A 435 23.57 -11.21 26.79
N TYR A 436 22.94 -10.68 25.75
CA TYR A 436 23.31 -10.87 24.35
C TYR A 436 24.37 -9.83 23.98
N LYS A 437 25.47 -10.26 23.37
CA LYS A 437 26.54 -9.38 22.92
C LYS A 437 26.84 -9.62 21.46
N GLY A 438 27.12 -8.54 20.74
CA GLY A 438 27.52 -8.55 19.35
C GLY A 438 28.47 -7.41 19.04
N ILE A 439 29.19 -7.55 17.93
CA ILE A 439 30.12 -6.52 17.46
C ILE A 439 29.68 -6.09 16.07
N LEU A 440 29.36 -4.82 15.92
CA LEU A 440 29.13 -4.21 14.65
C LEU A 440 30.46 -3.79 14.04
N VAL A 441 30.77 -4.33 12.87
CA VAL A 441 32.04 -4.09 12.17
C VAL A 441 31.85 -2.95 11.17
N THR A 442 32.44 -1.80 11.47
CA THR A 442 32.26 -0.61 10.64
C THR A 442 33.18 -0.53 9.41
N ALA A 443 34.06 -1.53 9.23
CA ALA A 443 35.04 -1.54 8.12
C ALA A 443 34.39 -1.51 6.71
N LEU A 444 33.14 -1.98 6.58
CA LEU A 444 32.39 -2.01 5.35
C LEU A 444 31.32 -0.91 5.27
N MET A 445 31.26 -0.03 6.27
CA MET A 445 30.25 1.03 6.35
C MET A 445 30.80 2.34 5.80
N ASP A 446 29.99 3.06 5.05
CA ASP A 446 30.28 4.43 4.64
C ASP A 446 30.29 5.38 5.87
N PRO A 447 31.03 6.47 5.88
CA PRO A 447 30.84 7.51 6.89
C PRO A 447 29.40 8.05 6.88
N GLY A 448 28.81 8.19 8.06
CA GLY A 448 27.42 8.68 8.18
C GLY A 448 26.76 8.26 9.49
N LYS A 449 25.49 8.64 9.64
CA LYS A 449 24.64 8.25 10.76
C LYS A 449 23.85 7.00 10.41
N TYR A 450 23.75 6.10 11.35
CA TYR A 450 23.05 4.82 11.23
C TYR A 450 22.14 4.62 12.44
N ASP A 451 20.91 4.22 12.19
CA ASP A 451 19.97 3.79 13.22
C ASP A 451 20.16 2.29 13.44
N LEU A 452 20.22 1.88 14.70
CA LEU A 452 20.31 0.49 15.10
C LEU A 452 18.93 -0.01 15.52
N GLU A 453 18.44 -1.05 14.87
CA GLU A 453 17.22 -1.73 15.19
C GLU A 453 17.49 -3.16 15.66
N LEU A 454 16.93 -3.51 16.81
CA LEU A 454 16.93 -4.88 17.32
C LEU A 454 15.75 -5.65 16.71
N SER A 455 16.01 -6.83 16.19
CA SER A 455 15.03 -7.84 15.84
C SER A 455 15.25 -9.10 16.64
N VAL A 456 14.26 -9.52 17.40
CA VAL A 456 14.32 -10.74 18.23
C VAL A 456 13.12 -11.61 17.91
N SER A 457 13.34 -12.91 17.77
CA SER A 457 12.26 -13.89 17.73
C SER A 457 12.46 -14.98 18.77
N ASP A 458 11.37 -15.57 19.25
CA ASP A 458 11.41 -16.73 20.13
C ASP A 458 10.97 -18.03 19.42
N ALA A 459 11.10 -19.14 20.10
CA ALA A 459 10.75 -20.46 19.57
C ALA A 459 9.27 -20.64 19.23
N ARG A 460 8.40 -19.71 19.63
CA ARG A 460 6.97 -19.70 19.33
C ARG A 460 6.59 -18.70 18.23
N GLY A 461 7.56 -17.97 17.67
CA GLY A 461 7.35 -17.01 16.60
C GLY A 461 6.92 -15.62 17.07
N HIS A 462 7.04 -15.30 18.36
CA HIS A 462 6.87 -13.91 18.80
C HIS A 462 8.09 -13.11 18.34
N GLU A 463 7.83 -11.91 17.85
CA GLU A 463 8.86 -10.99 17.39
C GLU A 463 8.84 -9.70 18.20
N LEU A 464 10.02 -9.18 18.53
CA LEU A 464 10.24 -7.84 19.04
C LEU A 464 11.12 -7.08 18.05
N LYS A 465 10.67 -5.91 17.59
CA LYS A 465 11.49 -4.95 16.86
C LYS A 465 11.51 -3.64 17.63
N GLU A 466 12.70 -3.16 17.95
CA GLU A 466 12.86 -1.93 18.73
C GLU A 466 14.11 -1.17 18.32
N SER A 467 13.99 0.16 18.22
CA SER A 467 15.15 1.02 18.02
C SER A 467 16.05 1.02 19.24
N LEU A 468 17.31 0.75 19.02
CA LEU A 468 18.35 0.83 20.06
C LEU A 468 18.95 2.22 20.19
N GLY A 469 18.76 3.10 19.22
CA GLY A 469 19.39 4.39 19.04
C GLY A 469 20.32 4.42 17.84
N GLY A 470 21.00 5.53 17.63
CA GLY A 470 21.89 5.74 16.49
C GLY A 470 23.36 5.67 16.84
N ILE A 471 24.19 5.38 15.82
CA ILE A 471 25.64 5.55 15.84
C ILE A 471 26.08 6.50 14.73
N GLU A 472 27.26 7.12 14.90
CA GLU A 472 27.90 7.92 13.87
C GLU A 472 29.24 7.29 13.48
N VAL A 473 29.39 6.97 12.20
CA VAL A 473 30.65 6.48 11.62
C VAL A 473 31.32 7.63 10.91
N ILE A 474 32.50 8.03 11.40
CA ILE A 474 33.27 9.16 10.85
C ILE A 474 34.39 8.65 9.93
N PRO A 475 34.85 9.44 8.94
CA PRO A 475 35.92 9.06 8.02
C PRO A 475 37.21 8.75 8.79
N ARG A 476 38.01 7.82 8.31
CA ARG A 476 39.41 7.72 8.74
C ARG A 476 40.13 9.03 8.39
N GLY A 477 40.70 9.68 9.37
CA GLY A 477 41.57 10.83 9.12
C GLY A 477 42.67 10.44 8.13
N SER A 478 42.85 11.20 7.05
CA SER A 478 44.03 11.08 6.19
C SER A 478 45.22 11.48 7.01
N GLY A 479 45.95 10.49 7.53
CA GLY A 479 47.24 10.73 8.15
C GLY A 479 48.16 11.35 7.09
N THR A 480 48.44 12.64 7.21
CA THR A 480 49.58 13.25 6.51
C THR A 480 50.84 12.58 7.04
N PHE A 481 51.40 11.72 6.19
CA PHE A 481 52.79 11.31 6.40
C PHE A 481 53.66 12.54 6.34
N GLY A 482 54.06 13.03 7.52
CA GLY A 482 55.07 14.07 7.62
C GLY A 482 56.36 13.57 6.96
N GLN A 483 56.74 14.11 5.82
CA GLN A 483 58.06 13.94 5.26
C GLN A 483 59.05 14.53 6.27
N SER A 484 59.81 13.67 6.93
CA SER A 484 61.01 14.05 7.65
C SER A 484 62.04 14.55 6.64
N THR A 485 62.14 15.83 6.47
CA THR A 485 63.27 16.45 5.79
C THR A 485 64.47 16.43 6.74
N THR A 486 65.35 15.42 6.60
CA THR A 486 66.72 15.48 7.16
C THR A 486 67.52 16.51 6.41
N ASN A 487 67.66 17.72 6.98
CA ASN A 487 68.67 18.68 6.54
C ASN A 487 70.04 18.25 7.11
N GLY A 488 70.85 17.62 6.28
CA GLY A 488 72.27 17.49 6.51
C GLY A 488 72.99 18.83 6.24
N GLY A 489 73.41 19.51 7.28
CA GLY A 489 74.33 20.66 7.20
C GLY A 489 75.70 20.20 7.64
N ARG A 490 76.65 20.16 6.71
CA ARG A 490 78.09 20.16 6.97
C ARG A 490 78.57 21.58 7.21
N SER A 491 79.32 21.78 8.29
CA SER A 491 80.67 22.34 8.41
C SER A 491 80.95 22.65 9.86
#